data_e5fc083922c572408f00479bb93e20fb
#
_entry.id   e5fc083922c572408f00479bb93e20fb
#
_cell.length_a   1.000
_cell.length_b   1.000
_cell.length_c   1.000
_cell.angle_alpha   90.00
_cell.angle_beta   90.00
_cell.angle_gamma   90.00
#
_symmetry.space_group_name_H-M   'P 1'
#
loop_
_entity.id
_entity.type
_entity.pdbx_description
1 polymer ?
#
loop_
_entity_poly.entity_id
_entity_poly.type
_entity_poly.pdbx_seq_one_letter_code
_entity_poly.pdbx_strand_id
1 'polypeptide(L)'
;YISLVNFDFSVYSSIFLPTFFYFCKSFIQNPTIDMQEKIIILDFGSQTTQLIGRRVRELDTYCEIVPYNKFPKEDPTIKGVILSGSPFSVYDKDAFKVDLSEIRGKYPILGICYGAQFMAYTNNGKVEPAGTREYGRAHLTSFCKDNVLFKGVRENTQVWMSHGDTITAIP
;
A
#
# COMPACT_ATOMS: atom_id res chain seq x y z
N TYR A 1 10.00 2.75 -5.53
CA TYR A 1 9.37 2.25 -4.30
C TYR A 1 8.52 3.35 -3.69
N ILE A 2 7.24 3.08 -3.52
CA ILE A 2 6.32 4.02 -2.91
C ILE A 2 5.87 3.39 -1.60
N SER A 3 6.36 3.89 -0.48
CA SER A 3 5.84 3.52 0.82
C SER A 3 4.89 4.61 1.30
N LEU A 4 3.65 4.26 1.54
CA LEU A 4 2.74 5.10 2.31
C LEU A 4 2.93 4.75 3.78
N VAL A 5 3.29 5.74 4.55
CA VAL A 5 3.29 5.65 6.01
C VAL A 5 1.87 5.39 6.48
N ASN A 6 1.71 4.52 7.43
CA ASN A 6 0.49 3.98 8.02
C ASN A 6 -0.67 4.97 8.15
N PHE A 7 -1.80 4.65 7.51
CA PHE A 7 -3.01 5.45 7.59
C PHE A 7 -4.17 4.63 8.14
N ASP A 8 -4.94 5.21 9.04
CA ASP A 8 -6.23 4.68 9.48
C ASP A 8 -7.32 5.12 8.49
N PHE A 9 -8.05 4.14 7.94
CA PHE A 9 -9.01 4.33 6.85
C PHE A 9 -10.34 4.99 7.25
N SER A 10 -10.59 5.20 8.53
CA SER A 10 -11.91 5.63 9.00
C SER A 10 -12.27 7.09 8.69
N VAL A 11 -11.31 7.93 8.25
CA VAL A 11 -11.51 9.39 8.09
C VAL A 11 -11.09 9.97 6.73
N TYR A 12 -10.71 9.14 5.72
CA TYR A 12 -9.89 9.57 4.58
C TYR A 12 -10.53 9.57 3.19
N SER A 13 -11.73 10.10 3.05
CA SER A 13 -12.29 10.35 1.71
C SER A 13 -11.54 11.43 0.91
N SER A 14 -10.88 12.39 1.56
CA SER A 14 -10.37 13.58 0.89
C SER A 14 -8.92 13.52 0.39
N ILE A 15 -8.05 12.71 1.02
CA ILE A 15 -6.63 12.64 0.63
C ILE A 15 -6.30 11.33 -0.08
N PHE A 16 -6.82 10.24 0.43
CA PHE A 16 -6.55 8.92 -0.12
C PHE A 16 -7.20 8.74 -1.50
N LEU A 17 -8.37 9.33 -1.72
CA LEU A 17 -9.10 9.21 -2.98
C LEU A 17 -8.34 9.80 -4.19
N PRO A 18 -7.82 11.03 -4.17
CA PRO A 18 -7.05 11.57 -5.29
C PRO A 18 -5.77 10.79 -5.55
N THR A 19 -5.03 10.48 -4.50
CA THR A 19 -3.74 9.78 -4.57
C THR A 19 -3.92 8.36 -5.13
N PHE A 20 -4.93 7.66 -4.66
CA PHE A 20 -5.27 6.31 -5.10
C PHE A 20 -5.85 6.30 -6.52
N PHE A 21 -6.58 7.33 -6.92
CA PHE A 21 -7.11 7.53 -8.26
C PHE A 21 -6.00 7.60 -9.32
N TYR A 22 -4.93 8.35 -9.05
CA TYR A 22 -3.78 8.42 -9.96
C TYR A 22 -3.02 7.11 -10.02
N PHE A 23 -2.86 6.41 -8.90
CA PHE A 23 -2.28 5.07 -8.89
C PHE A 23 -3.10 4.12 -9.77
N CYS A 24 -4.40 4.05 -9.61
CA CYS A 24 -5.26 3.16 -10.40
C CYS A 24 -5.35 3.60 -11.87
N LYS A 25 -5.53 4.90 -12.17
CA LYS A 25 -5.68 5.38 -13.56
C LYS A 25 -4.40 5.33 -14.39
N SER A 26 -3.22 5.43 -13.80
CA SER A 26 -1.97 5.38 -14.57
C SER A 26 -1.70 4.03 -15.26
N PHE A 27 -2.48 2.99 -14.94
CA PHE A 27 -2.31 1.65 -15.47
C PHE A 27 -3.36 1.21 -16.50
N ILE A 28 -4.44 1.98 -16.67
CA ILE A 28 -5.54 1.64 -17.61
C ILE A 28 -5.39 2.47 -18.87
N GLN A 29 -4.46 2.11 -19.76
CA GLN A 29 -4.39 2.65 -21.12
C GLN A 29 -3.89 1.58 -22.09
N ASN A 30 -4.78 0.67 -22.51
CA ASN A 30 -4.77 0.09 -23.86
C ASN A 30 -5.97 -0.86 -24.04
N PRO A 31 -6.85 -0.63 -25.03
CA PRO A 31 -7.97 -1.50 -25.33
C PRO A 31 -7.56 -2.53 -26.40
N THR A 32 -7.08 -3.68 -25.97
CA THR A 32 -7.04 -4.86 -26.86
C THR A 32 -7.14 -6.11 -26.02
N ILE A 33 -8.23 -6.80 -26.19
CA ILE A 33 -8.66 -8.06 -25.56
C ILE A 33 -9.52 -7.82 -24.31
N ASP A 34 -10.70 -8.43 -24.34
CA ASP A 34 -11.78 -8.40 -23.32
C ASP A 34 -11.38 -9.12 -21.98
N MET A 35 -10.17 -8.87 -21.48
CA MET A 35 -9.72 -9.33 -20.19
C MET A 35 -9.65 -8.16 -19.23
N GLN A 36 -10.50 -8.17 -18.21
CA GLN A 36 -10.58 -7.10 -17.23
C GLN A 36 -9.26 -6.93 -16.47
N GLU A 37 -8.57 -5.82 -16.68
CA GLU A 37 -7.37 -5.46 -15.94
C GLU A 37 -7.67 -5.31 -14.44
N LYS A 38 -6.74 -5.74 -13.59
CA LYS A 38 -6.97 -5.77 -12.15
C LYS A 38 -5.77 -5.39 -11.30
N ILE A 39 -6.10 -4.95 -10.09
CA ILE A 39 -5.15 -4.78 -8.97
C ILE A 39 -5.27 -5.98 -8.05
N ILE A 40 -4.16 -6.59 -7.68
CA ILE A 40 -4.13 -7.62 -6.65
C ILE A 40 -3.83 -6.99 -5.29
N ILE A 41 -4.62 -7.33 -4.30
CA ILE A 41 -4.41 -6.92 -2.92
C ILE A 41 -3.99 -8.15 -2.13
N LEU A 42 -2.74 -8.17 -1.68
CA LEU A 42 -2.23 -9.23 -0.81
C LEU A 42 -2.66 -8.95 0.63
N ASP A 43 -3.44 -9.86 1.19
CA ASP A 43 -3.96 -9.75 2.55
C ASP A 43 -2.98 -10.36 3.57
N PHE A 44 -2.39 -9.50 4.37
CA PHE A 44 -1.54 -9.85 5.51
C PHE A 44 -2.32 -9.87 6.84
N GLY A 45 -3.63 -10.10 6.79
CA GLY A 45 -4.47 -10.21 7.97
C GLY A 45 -4.93 -8.88 8.56
N SER A 46 -4.90 -7.81 7.79
CA SER A 46 -5.38 -6.50 8.24
C SER A 46 -6.91 -6.45 8.29
N GLN A 47 -7.45 -5.85 9.35
CA GLN A 47 -8.87 -5.52 9.42
C GLN A 47 -9.30 -4.52 8.33
N THR A 48 -8.35 -3.78 7.75
CA THR A 48 -8.63 -2.76 6.74
C THR A 48 -8.51 -3.27 5.30
N THR A 49 -8.14 -4.51 5.05
CA THR A 49 -7.94 -5.06 3.69
C THR A 49 -9.20 -4.91 2.83
N GLN A 50 -10.39 -5.18 3.40
CA GLN A 50 -11.66 -5.02 2.68
C GLN A 50 -11.95 -3.55 2.35
N LEU A 51 -11.54 -2.61 3.22
CA LEU A 51 -11.68 -1.18 2.96
C LEU A 51 -10.76 -0.74 1.82
N ILE A 52 -9.55 -1.28 1.73
CA ILE A 52 -8.64 -1.05 0.60
C ILE A 52 -9.34 -1.48 -0.69
N GLY A 53 -9.84 -2.72 -0.75
CA GLY A 53 -10.55 -3.24 -1.92
C GLY A 53 -11.77 -2.40 -2.30
N ARG A 54 -12.53 -1.95 -1.31
CA ARG A 54 -13.66 -1.05 -1.54
C ARG A 54 -13.22 0.26 -2.18
N ARG A 55 -12.15 0.89 -1.69
CA ARG A 55 -11.62 2.14 -2.25
C ARG A 55 -11.11 1.97 -3.69
N VAL A 56 -10.47 0.86 -4.01
CA VAL A 56 -10.06 0.55 -5.39
C VAL A 56 -11.28 0.52 -6.30
N ARG A 57 -12.35 -0.18 -5.88
CA ARG A 57 -13.59 -0.31 -6.68
C ARG A 57 -14.37 1.00 -6.82
N GLU A 58 -14.36 1.86 -5.81
CA GLU A 58 -14.93 3.21 -5.88
C GLU A 58 -14.26 4.09 -6.94
N LEU A 59 -13.08 3.69 -7.42
CA LEU A 59 -12.34 4.33 -8.51
C LEU A 59 -12.52 3.61 -9.86
N ASP A 60 -13.60 2.86 -10.02
CA ASP A 60 -13.91 2.08 -11.22
C ASP A 60 -12.78 1.11 -11.63
N THR A 61 -12.02 0.63 -10.64
CA THR A 61 -10.90 -0.29 -10.86
C THR A 61 -11.23 -1.65 -10.26
N TYR A 62 -11.15 -2.71 -11.06
CA TYR A 62 -11.35 -4.06 -10.58
C TYR A 62 -10.16 -4.49 -9.70
N CYS A 63 -10.45 -5.17 -8.60
CA CYS A 63 -9.43 -5.72 -7.73
C CYS A 63 -9.85 -7.05 -7.11
N GLU A 64 -8.86 -7.88 -6.87
CA GLU A 64 -9.01 -9.13 -6.14
C GLU A 64 -8.20 -9.10 -4.85
N ILE A 65 -8.79 -9.54 -3.75
CA ILE A 65 -8.12 -9.72 -2.48
C ILE A 65 -7.74 -11.19 -2.40
N VAL A 66 -6.45 -11.46 -2.26
CA VAL A 66 -5.92 -12.81 -2.13
C VAL A 66 -5.05 -12.94 -0.89
N PRO A 67 -4.97 -14.12 -0.25
CA PRO A 67 -4.04 -14.34 0.86
C PRO A 67 -2.61 -13.98 0.45
N TYR A 68 -1.82 -13.46 1.39
CA TYR A 68 -0.44 -12.98 1.15
C TYR A 68 0.45 -13.97 0.39
N ASN A 69 0.21 -15.28 0.54
CA ASN A 69 0.98 -16.38 -0.06
C ASN A 69 0.32 -16.98 -1.31
N LYS A 70 -0.71 -16.35 -1.87
CA LYS A 70 -1.49 -16.86 -3.02
C LYS A 70 -1.47 -15.86 -4.19
N PHE A 71 -0.33 -15.22 -4.42
CA PHE A 71 -0.19 -14.34 -5.59
C PHE A 71 -0.36 -15.13 -6.90
N PRO A 72 -1.25 -14.71 -7.82
CA PRO A 72 -1.44 -15.35 -9.11
C PRO A 72 -0.28 -15.01 -10.06
N LYS A 73 0.65 -15.93 -10.25
CA LYS A 73 1.96 -15.67 -10.89
C LYS A 73 1.88 -15.38 -12.39
N GLU A 74 0.97 -15.98 -13.12
CA GLU A 74 0.96 -15.94 -14.60
C GLU A 74 -0.31 -15.27 -15.15
N ASP A 75 -0.77 -14.23 -14.50
CA ASP A 75 -1.98 -13.52 -14.89
C ASP A 75 -1.64 -12.20 -15.58
N PRO A 76 -1.79 -12.10 -16.92
CA PRO A 76 -1.44 -10.91 -17.68
C PRO A 76 -2.37 -9.72 -17.43
N THR A 77 -3.50 -9.95 -16.77
CA THR A 77 -4.45 -8.89 -16.43
C THR A 77 -4.02 -8.07 -15.21
N ILE A 78 -3.04 -8.53 -14.44
CA ILE A 78 -2.52 -7.81 -13.27
C ILE A 78 -1.75 -6.58 -13.72
N LYS A 79 -2.15 -5.41 -13.20
CA LYS A 79 -1.52 -4.11 -13.48
C LYS A 79 -0.83 -3.51 -12.28
N GLY A 80 -1.09 -4.00 -11.09
CA GLY A 80 -0.44 -3.52 -9.88
C GLY A 80 -0.76 -4.39 -8.67
N VAL A 81 0.01 -4.22 -7.62
CA VAL A 81 -0.12 -4.99 -6.38
C VAL A 81 -0.16 -4.06 -5.18
N ILE A 82 -1.08 -4.31 -4.27
CA ILE A 82 -1.16 -3.63 -3.00
C ILE A 82 -0.83 -4.63 -1.89
N LEU A 83 0.10 -4.29 -1.02
CA LEU A 83 0.40 -5.04 0.18
C LEU A 83 -0.35 -4.41 1.34
N SER A 84 -1.24 -5.13 1.98
CA SER A 84 -2.06 -4.62 3.08
C SER A 84 -1.25 -4.45 4.38
N GLY A 85 -1.89 -3.97 5.43
CA GLY A 85 -1.38 -4.01 6.78
C GLY A 85 -1.40 -5.42 7.38
N SER A 86 -0.84 -5.55 8.58
CA SER A 86 -0.86 -6.75 9.39
C SER A 86 -0.92 -6.39 10.88
N PRO A 87 -1.46 -7.25 11.74
CA PRO A 87 -1.34 -7.09 13.19
C PRO A 87 0.08 -7.39 13.71
N PHE A 88 0.96 -7.98 12.89
CA PHE A 88 2.31 -8.37 13.28
C PHE A 88 3.34 -7.28 12.99
N SER A 89 4.46 -7.31 13.72
CA SER A 89 5.72 -6.65 13.35
C SER A 89 6.48 -7.48 12.32
N VAL A 90 7.30 -6.86 11.49
CA VAL A 90 8.19 -7.56 10.54
C VAL A 90 9.21 -8.45 11.25
N TYR A 91 9.45 -8.22 12.54
CA TYR A 91 10.36 -8.97 13.39
C TYR A 91 9.71 -10.16 14.12
N ASP A 92 8.40 -10.24 14.12
CA ASP A 92 7.70 -11.33 14.79
C ASP A 92 8.01 -12.67 14.12
N LYS A 93 8.12 -13.72 14.93
CA LYS A 93 8.40 -15.08 14.43
C LYS A 93 7.30 -15.58 13.50
N ASP A 94 6.05 -15.22 13.83
CA ASP A 94 4.85 -15.61 13.10
C ASP A 94 4.43 -14.56 12.05
N ALA A 95 5.30 -13.56 11.78
CA ALA A 95 5.03 -12.55 10.78
C ALA A 95 4.83 -13.17 9.39
N PHE A 96 3.85 -12.69 8.68
CA PHE A 96 3.56 -13.13 7.32
C PHE A 96 4.68 -12.71 6.37
N LYS A 97 5.42 -13.67 5.86
CA LYS A 97 6.52 -13.45 4.91
C LYS A 97 6.13 -13.96 3.54
N VAL A 98 6.39 -13.19 2.52
CA VAL A 98 6.15 -13.55 1.13
C VAL A 98 7.40 -13.25 0.30
N ASP A 99 7.67 -14.09 -0.68
CA ASP A 99 8.70 -13.80 -1.67
C ASP A 99 8.17 -12.76 -2.67
N LEU A 100 8.74 -11.57 -2.63
CA LEU A 100 8.38 -10.48 -3.54
C LEU A 100 9.11 -10.55 -4.90
N SER A 101 9.97 -11.54 -5.13
CA SER A 101 10.72 -11.67 -6.39
C SER A 101 9.82 -11.80 -7.62
N GLU A 102 8.66 -12.44 -7.46
CA GLU A 102 7.67 -12.62 -8.52
C GLU A 102 6.87 -11.35 -8.83
N ILE A 103 6.93 -10.37 -7.96
CA ILE A 103 6.14 -9.13 -8.05
C ILE A 103 7.05 -7.95 -8.38
N ARG A 104 8.20 -7.88 -7.72
CA ARG A 104 9.16 -6.78 -7.83
C ARG A 104 9.74 -6.69 -9.23
N GLY A 105 9.77 -5.48 -9.79
CA GLY A 105 10.28 -5.23 -11.14
C GLY A 105 9.30 -5.61 -12.26
N LYS A 106 8.25 -6.39 -11.95
CA LYS A 106 7.19 -6.74 -12.91
C LYS A 106 5.97 -5.84 -12.78
N TYR A 107 5.62 -5.48 -11.54
CA TYR A 107 4.43 -4.69 -11.25
C TYR A 107 4.76 -3.51 -10.34
N PRO A 108 4.04 -2.40 -10.48
CA PRO A 108 4.00 -1.36 -9.45
C PRO A 108 3.47 -1.93 -8.14
N ILE A 109 4.12 -1.57 -7.03
CA ILE A 109 3.75 -2.07 -5.69
C ILE A 109 3.45 -0.89 -4.78
N LEU A 110 2.30 -0.94 -4.11
CA LEU A 110 1.93 -0.02 -3.05
C LEU A 110 1.89 -0.77 -1.72
N GLY A 111 2.76 -0.40 -0.79
CA GLY A 111 2.74 -0.93 0.57
C GLY A 111 1.94 -0.03 1.51
N ILE A 112 1.08 -0.63 2.33
CA ILE A 112 0.28 0.07 3.35
C ILE A 112 0.63 -0.52 4.71
N CYS A 113 1.05 0.31 5.67
CA CYS A 113 1.40 -0.11 7.02
C CYS A 113 2.47 -1.22 7.01
N TYR A 114 2.12 -2.41 7.50
CA TYR A 114 3.00 -3.58 7.45
C TYR A 114 3.57 -3.83 6.05
N GLY A 115 2.76 -3.71 5.00
CA GLY A 115 3.23 -3.90 3.63
C GLY A 115 4.38 -2.96 3.26
N ALA A 116 4.34 -1.70 3.69
CA ALA A 116 5.43 -0.74 3.49
C ALA A 116 6.66 -1.10 4.33
N GLN A 117 6.46 -1.46 5.60
CA GLN A 117 7.52 -1.89 6.50
C GLN A 117 8.20 -3.17 5.98
N PHE A 118 7.42 -4.14 5.51
CA PHE A 118 7.92 -5.37 4.91
C PHE A 118 8.74 -5.11 3.65
N MET A 119 8.29 -4.20 2.78
CA MET A 119 9.06 -3.77 1.61
C MET A 119 10.39 -3.13 2.02
N ALA A 120 10.39 -2.22 2.99
CA ALA A 120 11.61 -1.61 3.50
C ALA A 120 12.56 -2.65 4.08
N TYR A 121 12.07 -3.49 4.98
CA TYR A 121 12.84 -4.54 5.65
C TYR A 121 13.48 -5.52 4.68
N THR A 122 12.74 -6.00 3.68
CA THR A 122 13.25 -6.96 2.69
C THR A 122 14.19 -6.35 1.65
N ASN A 123 14.31 -5.02 1.62
CA ASN A 123 15.19 -4.30 0.69
C ASN A 123 16.36 -3.57 1.37
N ASN A 124 16.77 -4.04 2.55
CA ASN A 124 17.83 -3.44 3.35
C ASN A 124 17.53 -2.02 3.87
N GLY A 125 16.28 -1.62 3.88
CA GLY A 125 15.81 -0.49 4.66
C GLY A 125 15.77 -0.84 6.15
N LYS A 126 15.54 0.15 6.99
CA LYS A 126 15.52 -0.02 8.44
C LYS A 126 14.12 0.22 8.97
N VAL A 127 13.63 -0.75 9.73
CA VAL A 127 12.36 -0.67 10.46
C VAL A 127 12.69 -0.81 11.94
N GLU A 128 12.15 0.04 12.78
CA GLU A 128 12.40 0.00 14.22
C GLU A 128 11.08 0.11 14.97
N PRO A 129 10.97 -0.54 16.14
CA PRO A 129 9.84 -0.29 17.03
C PRO A 129 9.77 1.20 17.35
N ALA A 130 8.61 1.82 17.15
CA ALA A 130 8.42 3.20 17.56
C ALA A 130 8.57 3.31 19.09
N GLY A 131 9.35 4.27 19.55
CA GLY A 131 9.56 4.50 21.00
C GLY A 131 8.27 4.81 21.75
N THR A 132 7.31 5.38 21.07
CA THR A 132 5.91 5.50 21.48
C THR A 132 5.04 5.05 20.32
N ARG A 133 4.07 4.18 20.60
CA ARG A 133 3.08 3.80 19.56
C ARG A 133 2.35 5.04 19.11
N GLU A 134 2.43 5.32 17.81
CA GLU A 134 1.81 6.50 17.24
C GLU A 134 0.38 6.17 16.80
N TYR A 135 -0.57 6.57 17.65
CA TYR A 135 -1.99 6.50 17.34
C TYR A 135 -2.60 7.88 17.45
N GLY A 136 -3.18 8.37 16.37
CA GLY A 136 -3.89 9.63 16.41
C GLY A 136 -3.60 10.56 15.25
N ARG A 137 -3.87 11.84 15.50
CA ARG A 137 -3.73 12.88 14.49
C ARG A 137 -2.27 13.25 14.29
N ALA A 138 -1.88 13.34 13.03
CA ALA A 138 -0.59 13.88 12.61
C ALA A 138 -0.79 14.83 11.42
N HIS A 139 0.26 15.52 11.01
CA HIS A 139 0.23 16.39 9.85
C HIS A 139 1.33 15.99 8.89
N LEU A 140 1.00 15.96 7.60
CA LEU A 140 1.94 15.67 6.54
C LEU A 140 2.78 16.94 6.27
N THR A 141 3.93 17.03 6.92
CA THR A 141 4.77 18.23 6.90
C THR A 141 5.72 18.28 5.73
N SER A 142 6.09 17.13 5.14
CA SER A 142 7.02 17.05 4.03
C SER A 142 6.72 15.85 3.14
N PHE A 143 6.74 16.03 1.83
CA PHE A 143 6.60 14.99 0.83
C PHE A 143 7.15 15.45 -0.52
N CYS A 144 7.48 14.51 -1.40
CA CYS A 144 7.91 14.82 -2.76
C CYS A 144 6.71 15.27 -3.59
N LYS A 145 6.64 16.57 -3.92
CA LYS A 145 5.51 17.18 -4.66
C LYS A 145 5.35 16.63 -6.07
N ASP A 146 6.45 16.17 -6.68
CA ASP A 146 6.45 15.62 -8.05
C ASP A 146 6.03 14.17 -8.09
N ASN A 147 5.82 13.53 -6.94
CA ASN A 147 5.36 12.16 -6.87
C ASN A 147 3.86 12.08 -7.14
N VAL A 148 3.48 11.20 -8.05
CA VAL A 148 2.07 11.01 -8.47
C VAL A 148 1.13 10.72 -7.31
N LEU A 149 1.61 10.07 -6.24
CA LEU A 149 0.82 9.77 -5.05
C LEU A 149 0.40 11.01 -4.26
N PHE A 150 1.15 12.11 -4.38
CA PHE A 150 0.87 13.33 -3.62
C PHE A 150 0.24 14.44 -4.47
N LYS A 151 -0.13 14.11 -5.72
CA LYS A 151 -0.78 15.08 -6.60
C LYS A 151 -2.09 15.59 -5.99
N GLY A 152 -2.18 16.90 -5.75
CA GLY A 152 -3.34 17.54 -5.12
C GLY A 152 -3.35 17.51 -3.59
N VAL A 153 -2.37 16.86 -2.96
CA VAL A 153 -2.20 16.88 -1.49
C VAL A 153 -1.53 18.20 -1.09
N ARG A 154 -2.05 18.84 -0.04
CA ARG A 154 -1.50 20.08 0.51
C ARG A 154 -0.55 19.80 1.66
N GLU A 155 0.45 20.65 1.83
CA GLU A 155 1.26 20.67 3.05
C GLU A 155 0.38 20.88 4.29
N ASN A 156 0.80 20.33 5.40
CA ASN A 156 0.06 20.32 6.67
C ASN A 156 -1.31 19.66 6.63
N THR A 157 -1.59 18.87 5.57
CA THR A 157 -2.80 18.06 5.57
C THR A 157 -2.81 17.13 6.79
N GLN A 158 -3.92 17.15 7.54
CA GLN A 158 -4.10 16.27 8.67
C GLN A 158 -4.20 14.82 8.20
N VAL A 159 -3.45 13.96 8.84
CA VAL A 159 -3.44 12.51 8.63
C VAL A 159 -3.62 11.80 9.97
N TRP A 160 -3.90 10.51 9.92
CA TRP A 160 -4.01 9.68 11.11
C TRP A 160 -2.92 8.61 11.08
N MET A 161 -2.28 8.43 12.19
CA MET A 161 -1.23 7.43 12.37
C MET A 161 -1.78 6.27 13.20
N SER A 162 -1.43 5.04 12.81
CA SER A 162 -1.79 3.83 13.55
C SER A 162 -0.72 2.77 13.31
N HIS A 163 0.38 2.86 14.04
CA HIS A 163 1.48 1.90 13.91
C HIS A 163 2.32 1.74 15.17
N GLY A 164 2.91 0.56 15.33
CA GLY A 164 3.87 0.24 16.39
C GLY A 164 5.33 0.26 15.92
N ASP A 165 5.58 0.17 14.61
CA ASP A 165 6.91 0.18 14.00
C ASP A 165 7.04 1.34 13.02
N THR A 166 8.25 1.90 12.89
CA THR A 166 8.54 3.03 12.02
C THR A 166 9.66 2.67 11.04
N ILE A 167 9.51 3.09 9.77
CA ILE A 167 10.58 2.99 8.78
C ILE A 167 11.54 4.16 9.04
N THR A 168 12.75 3.86 9.52
CA THR A 168 13.77 4.86 9.86
C THR A 168 14.80 5.07 8.77
N ALA A 169 14.92 4.12 7.84
CA ALA A 169 15.69 4.29 6.60
C ALA A 169 15.01 3.56 5.44
N ILE A 170 14.92 4.24 4.30
CA ILE A 170 14.48 3.64 3.04
C ILE A 170 15.65 2.88 2.38
N PRO A 171 15.36 1.83 1.60
CA PRO A 171 16.38 1.08 0.85
C PRO A 171 17.08 1.94 -0.18
#